data_87650a6fcf24d533eb1e1f3cdaef7b3a
#
_entry.id   87650a6fcf24d533eb1e1f3cdaef7b3a
#
_cell.length_a   1.000
_cell.length_b   1.000
_cell.length_c   1.000
_cell.angle_alpha   90.00
_cell.angle_beta   90.00
_cell.angle_gamma   90.00
#
_symmetry.space_group_name_H-M   'P 1'
#
loop_
_entity.id
_entity.type
_entity.pdbx_description
1 polymer ?
#
loop_
_entity_poly.entity_id
_entity_poly.type
_entity_poly.pdbx_seq_one_letter_code
_entity_poly.pdbx_strand_id
1 'polypeptide(L)'
;GELEEVAPTGDYDIESTIARVRDRRGVSHRLSLYHRWPVRKPRPYRQRDDGISPLITGQRVIDTFFPQLKGGKGAVPGPFGAGKTVVQQQIARWSNADIVIYVGCGERGNELVDVLESFPKLEDPYSGRKLMERTLLVANTSNMPVAAREASIYVGLTMAEYYRDMGYDVVMLADSTSRWAEALREVSGRLGQMPVEEGYPAYLASRLAAVYERAGRVQTFDAGSGSVTLIGAVSPPGGDFSEPVTSHTKDIIETFWALSKELADARHYPSIDWVTSFSGHVHTAAEW
;
A
#
# COMPACT_ATOMS: atom_id res chain seq x y z
N GLY A 1 11.24 15.37 24.22
CA GLY A 1 12.42 16.22 24.29
C GLY A 1 12.04 17.66 24.64
N GLU A 2 13.01 18.45 25.00
CA GLU A 2 12.87 19.88 25.29
C GLU A 2 13.38 20.65 24.06
N LEU A 3 12.63 21.66 23.63
CA LEU A 3 13.02 22.51 22.51
C LEU A 3 14.04 23.55 23.01
N GLU A 4 15.26 23.52 22.48
CA GLU A 4 16.35 24.41 22.88
C GLU A 4 16.40 25.69 22.02
N GLU A 5 16.20 25.52 20.73
CA GLU A 5 16.36 26.60 19.75
C GLU A 5 15.45 26.35 18.55
N VAL A 6 14.88 27.43 18.01
CA VAL A 6 14.13 27.43 16.74
C VAL A 6 14.69 28.55 15.88
N ALA A 7 14.96 28.24 14.62
CA ALA A 7 15.38 29.23 13.65
C ALA A 7 14.28 30.26 13.39
N PRO A 8 14.61 31.53 13.15
CA PRO A 8 13.61 32.56 12.82
C PRO A 8 12.93 32.23 11.50
N THR A 9 11.79 32.88 11.24
CA THR A 9 11.08 32.74 9.97
C THR A 9 11.97 33.26 8.82
N GLY A 10 12.11 32.46 7.76
CA GLY A 10 12.98 32.76 6.61
C GLY A 10 13.03 31.61 5.63
N ASP A 11 13.86 31.79 4.60
CA ASP A 11 14.15 30.74 3.60
C ASP A 11 15.34 29.90 4.08
N TYR A 12 15.19 28.58 4.03
CA TYR A 12 16.18 27.61 4.49
C TYR A 12 16.40 26.51 3.47
N ASP A 13 17.65 26.10 3.30
CA ASP A 13 17.95 24.86 2.63
C ASP A 13 17.39 23.67 3.40
N ILE A 14 17.06 22.59 2.71
CA ILE A 14 16.51 21.37 3.33
C ILE A 14 17.44 20.76 4.38
N GLU A 15 18.74 20.99 4.27
CA GLU A 15 19.77 20.50 5.21
C GLU A 15 20.06 21.47 6.35
N SER A 16 19.57 22.72 6.27
CA SER A 16 19.77 23.73 7.32
C SER A 16 19.16 23.27 8.63
N THR A 17 19.84 23.56 9.74
CA THR A 17 19.30 23.30 11.08
C THR A 17 18.22 24.32 11.38
N ILE A 18 16.95 23.88 11.47
CA ILE A 18 15.80 24.73 11.77
C ILE A 18 15.38 24.68 13.24
N ALA A 19 15.82 23.67 13.98
CA ALA A 19 15.58 23.59 15.41
C ALA A 19 16.62 22.67 16.09
N ARG A 20 16.73 22.81 17.42
CA ARG A 20 17.47 21.89 18.28
C ARG A 20 16.57 21.39 19.40
N VAL A 21 16.60 20.08 19.63
CA VAL A 21 15.82 19.42 20.67
C VAL A 21 16.75 18.60 21.54
N ARG A 22 16.66 18.80 22.87
CA ARG A 22 17.35 18.01 23.87
C ARG A 22 16.50 16.79 24.24
N ASP A 23 17.07 15.62 24.15
CA ASP A 23 16.39 14.39 24.58
C ASP A 23 16.42 14.23 26.11
N ARG A 24 15.72 13.20 26.62
CA ARG A 24 15.68 12.89 28.08
C ARG A 24 17.05 12.49 28.67
N ARG A 25 18.03 12.19 27.83
CA ARG A 25 19.41 11.84 28.20
C ARG A 25 20.34 13.05 28.22
N GLY A 26 19.81 14.25 27.89
CA GLY A 26 20.56 15.49 27.80
C GLY A 26 21.33 15.68 26.49
N VAL A 27 21.12 14.83 25.49
CA VAL A 27 21.76 14.92 24.17
C VAL A 27 20.97 15.87 23.30
N SER A 28 21.66 16.86 22.71
CA SER A 28 21.07 17.81 21.79
C SER A 28 21.08 17.26 20.34
N HIS A 29 19.92 17.24 19.69
CA HIS A 29 19.71 16.78 18.33
C HIS A 29 19.36 17.97 17.42
N ARG A 30 20.04 18.06 16.28
CA ARG A 30 19.72 19.05 15.24
C ARG A 30 18.57 18.52 14.39
N LEU A 31 17.58 19.37 14.13
CA LEU A 31 16.48 19.08 13.24
C LEU A 31 16.60 19.93 11.97
N SER A 32 16.40 19.32 10.82
CA SER A 32 16.36 19.96 9.51
C SER A 32 14.99 19.73 8.86
N LEU A 33 14.76 20.30 7.67
CA LEU A 33 13.52 20.11 6.90
C LEU A 33 13.39 18.70 6.33
N TYR A 34 14.43 17.88 6.37
CA TYR A 34 14.37 16.48 6.01
C TYR A 34 14.86 15.59 7.14
N HIS A 35 14.47 14.32 7.09
CA HIS A 35 15.02 13.28 7.96
C HIS A 35 15.17 11.97 7.19
N ARG A 36 16.13 11.16 7.59
CA ARG A 36 16.32 9.82 7.06
C ARG A 36 15.51 8.82 7.89
N TRP A 37 14.74 7.98 7.21
CA TRP A 37 13.93 6.97 7.87
C TRP A 37 14.25 5.57 7.30
N PRO A 38 14.52 4.55 8.16
CA PRO A 38 14.70 3.17 7.69
C PRO A 38 13.37 2.63 7.16
N VAL A 39 13.28 2.33 5.86
CA VAL A 39 12.02 1.97 5.19
C VAL A 39 11.32 0.75 5.78
N ARG A 40 12.08 -0.18 6.39
CA ARG A 40 11.51 -1.36 7.06
C ARG A 40 10.95 -1.08 8.46
N LYS A 41 11.22 0.10 9.01
CA LYS A 41 10.71 0.49 10.32
C LYS A 41 9.42 1.29 10.15
N PRO A 42 8.29 0.86 10.74
CA PRO A 42 7.05 1.64 10.72
C PRO A 42 7.27 3.02 11.34
N ARG A 43 6.61 4.03 10.78
CA ARG A 43 6.65 5.38 11.37
C ARG A 43 5.76 5.42 12.61
N PRO A 44 6.18 6.10 13.68
CA PRO A 44 5.42 6.17 14.91
C PRO A 44 4.16 7.04 14.74
N TYR A 45 3.15 6.73 15.51
CA TYR A 45 1.91 7.49 15.63
C TYR A 45 1.50 7.56 17.10
N ARG A 46 0.55 8.43 17.44
CA ARG A 46 0.11 8.61 18.82
C ARG A 46 -0.68 7.41 19.32
N GLN A 47 -1.72 7.03 18.58
CA GLN A 47 -2.56 5.86 18.85
C GLN A 47 -3.32 5.44 17.60
N ARG A 48 -3.87 4.22 17.61
CA ARG A 48 -4.84 3.79 16.59
C ARG A 48 -6.13 4.60 16.75
N ASP A 49 -6.78 4.87 15.62
CA ASP A 49 -8.06 5.56 15.54
C ASP A 49 -9.09 4.55 15.02
N ASP A 50 -10.12 4.28 15.82
CA ASP A 50 -11.22 3.35 15.50
C ASP A 50 -12.36 4.03 14.71
N GLY A 51 -12.16 5.26 14.26
CA GLY A 51 -13.13 5.99 13.46
C GLY A 51 -13.49 5.28 12.15
N ILE A 52 -14.79 5.13 11.89
CA ILE A 52 -15.30 4.46 10.70
C ILE A 52 -15.37 5.47 9.56
N SER A 53 -14.66 5.20 8.47
CA SER A 53 -14.72 5.98 7.24
C SER A 53 -14.53 5.05 6.04
N PRO A 54 -15.56 4.82 5.22
CA PRO A 54 -15.44 3.98 4.04
C PRO A 54 -14.49 4.55 2.99
N LEU A 55 -13.70 3.67 2.39
CA LEU A 55 -12.99 3.95 1.16
C LEU A 55 -13.94 3.70 -0.01
N ILE A 56 -14.42 4.75 -0.64
CA ILE A 56 -15.21 4.64 -1.86
C ILE A 56 -14.26 4.34 -3.00
N THR A 57 -14.43 3.20 -3.66
CA THR A 57 -13.56 2.76 -4.77
C THR A 57 -14.09 3.20 -6.14
N GLY A 58 -15.33 3.64 -6.20
CA GLY A 58 -16.06 3.93 -7.45
C GLY A 58 -16.51 2.68 -8.20
N GLN A 59 -16.26 1.49 -7.66
CA GLN A 59 -16.71 0.22 -8.21
C GLN A 59 -17.93 -0.26 -7.44
N ARG A 60 -19.13 -0.19 -8.05
CA ARG A 60 -20.41 -0.49 -7.36
C ARG A 60 -20.42 -1.83 -6.65
N VAL A 61 -19.90 -2.88 -7.29
CA VAL A 61 -19.86 -4.22 -6.71
C VAL A 61 -18.98 -4.28 -5.47
N ILE A 62 -17.87 -3.56 -5.46
CA ILE A 62 -16.97 -3.47 -4.30
C ILE A 62 -17.65 -2.67 -3.20
N ASP A 63 -18.05 -1.45 -3.51
CA ASP A 63 -18.58 -0.50 -2.52
C ASP A 63 -19.89 -1.00 -1.87
N THR A 64 -20.68 -1.81 -2.60
CA THR A 64 -21.96 -2.34 -2.10
C THR A 64 -21.81 -3.67 -1.34
N PHE A 65 -21.06 -4.62 -1.90
CA PHE A 65 -21.02 -5.99 -1.36
C PHE A 65 -19.75 -6.32 -0.58
N PHE A 66 -18.65 -5.64 -0.90
CA PHE A 66 -17.35 -5.91 -0.32
C PHE A 66 -16.63 -4.62 0.12
N PRO A 67 -17.29 -3.78 0.93
CA PRO A 67 -16.75 -2.46 1.29
C PRO A 67 -15.41 -2.56 2.00
N GLN A 68 -14.58 -1.55 1.77
CA GLN A 68 -13.31 -1.35 2.43
C GLN A 68 -13.37 -0.09 3.29
N LEU A 69 -12.81 -0.14 4.49
CA LEU A 69 -12.62 1.07 5.30
C LEU A 69 -11.26 1.72 5.03
N LYS A 70 -11.19 3.03 5.17
CA LYS A 70 -9.93 3.77 5.19
C LYS A 70 -9.08 3.29 6.36
N GLY A 71 -7.82 2.97 6.08
CA GLY A 71 -6.94 2.32 7.04
C GLY A 71 -7.01 0.79 7.06
N GLY A 72 -7.90 0.17 6.29
CA GLY A 72 -8.02 -1.27 6.24
C GLY A 72 -7.02 -1.95 5.30
N LYS A 73 -7.05 -3.28 5.32
CA LYS A 73 -6.16 -4.19 4.59
C LYS A 73 -6.99 -5.00 3.60
N GLY A 74 -6.64 -4.90 2.32
CA GLY A 74 -7.35 -5.61 1.27
C GLY A 74 -6.41 -6.29 0.28
N ALA A 75 -6.94 -7.27 -0.43
CA ALA A 75 -6.24 -7.90 -1.54
C ALA A 75 -7.14 -8.14 -2.74
N VAL A 76 -6.52 -8.07 -3.92
CA VAL A 76 -7.12 -8.39 -5.21
C VAL A 76 -6.39 -9.61 -5.78
N PRO A 77 -6.75 -10.83 -5.36
CA PRO A 77 -6.19 -12.03 -5.94
C PRO A 77 -6.87 -12.40 -7.25
N GLY A 78 -6.11 -12.96 -8.15
CA GLY A 78 -6.66 -13.49 -9.40
C GLY A 78 -5.59 -13.99 -10.35
N PRO A 79 -5.94 -14.91 -11.25
CA PRO A 79 -5.02 -15.41 -12.25
C PRO A 79 -4.57 -14.31 -13.22
N PHE A 80 -3.59 -14.64 -14.06
CA PHE A 80 -3.16 -13.74 -15.13
C PHE A 80 -4.30 -13.44 -16.09
N GLY A 81 -4.45 -12.16 -16.44
CA GLY A 81 -5.52 -11.70 -17.36
C GLY A 81 -6.89 -11.50 -16.71
N ALA A 82 -7.06 -11.74 -15.42
CA ALA A 82 -8.33 -11.51 -14.73
C ALA A 82 -8.63 -10.01 -14.44
N GLY A 83 -7.70 -9.10 -14.71
CA GLY A 83 -7.91 -7.66 -14.59
C GLY A 83 -7.47 -7.03 -13.25
N LYS A 84 -6.55 -7.64 -12.49
CA LYS A 84 -6.02 -7.10 -11.22
C LYS A 84 -5.52 -5.67 -11.35
N THR A 85 -4.61 -5.43 -12.28
CA THR A 85 -4.04 -4.10 -12.56
C THR A 85 -5.12 -3.10 -12.93
N VAL A 86 -6.10 -3.52 -13.74
CA VAL A 86 -7.23 -2.65 -14.13
C VAL A 86 -8.06 -2.25 -12.91
N VAL A 87 -8.40 -3.19 -12.02
CA VAL A 87 -9.13 -2.89 -10.78
C VAL A 87 -8.34 -1.90 -9.92
N GLN A 88 -7.04 -2.10 -9.75
CA GLN A 88 -6.20 -1.17 -8.97
C GLN A 88 -6.11 0.21 -9.63
N GLN A 89 -5.98 0.29 -10.95
CA GLN A 89 -6.00 1.57 -11.66
C GLN A 89 -7.33 2.31 -11.52
N GLN A 90 -8.45 1.57 -11.55
CA GLN A 90 -9.77 2.16 -11.29
C GLN A 90 -9.89 2.68 -9.85
N ILE A 91 -9.39 1.94 -8.86
CA ILE A 91 -9.34 2.41 -7.48
C ILE A 91 -8.46 3.67 -7.36
N ALA A 92 -7.29 3.68 -8.01
CA ALA A 92 -6.41 4.85 -8.04
C ALA A 92 -7.15 6.10 -8.57
N ARG A 93 -7.95 5.93 -9.62
CA ARG A 93 -8.68 7.03 -10.26
C ARG A 93 -9.89 7.50 -9.46
N TRP A 94 -10.70 6.57 -8.96
CA TRP A 94 -12.03 6.86 -8.44
C TRP A 94 -12.13 6.88 -6.92
N SER A 95 -11.05 6.52 -6.20
CA SER A 95 -11.11 6.49 -4.74
C SER A 95 -11.20 7.89 -4.14
N ASN A 96 -11.92 7.97 -3.02
CA ASN A 96 -12.02 9.17 -2.18
C ASN A 96 -10.82 9.33 -1.23
N ALA A 97 -9.68 8.71 -1.55
CA ALA A 97 -8.42 8.95 -0.85
C ALA A 97 -7.81 10.29 -1.28
N ASP A 98 -7.12 10.96 -0.37
CA ASP A 98 -6.42 12.22 -0.69
C ASP A 98 -5.19 11.97 -1.56
N ILE A 99 -4.46 10.90 -1.26
CA ILE A 99 -3.21 10.53 -1.93
C ILE A 99 -3.25 9.06 -2.33
N VAL A 100 -2.77 8.81 -3.55
CA VAL A 100 -2.61 7.46 -4.11
C VAL A 100 -1.12 7.15 -4.22
N ILE A 101 -0.70 6.00 -3.71
CA ILE A 101 0.65 5.48 -3.93
C ILE A 101 0.52 4.17 -4.69
N TYR A 102 0.95 4.18 -5.95
CA TYR A 102 0.97 2.99 -6.79
C TYR A 102 2.38 2.40 -6.82
N VAL A 103 2.52 1.18 -6.37
CA VAL A 103 3.79 0.46 -6.33
C VAL A 103 3.74 -0.69 -7.33
N GLY A 104 4.39 -0.50 -8.48
CA GLY A 104 4.68 -1.61 -9.39
C GLY A 104 5.89 -2.38 -8.86
N CYS A 105 5.67 -3.59 -8.38
CA CYS A 105 6.69 -4.44 -7.78
C CYS A 105 6.98 -5.64 -8.67
N GLY A 106 8.09 -5.59 -9.40
CA GLY A 106 8.49 -6.66 -10.31
C GLY A 106 7.61 -6.80 -11.55
N GLU A 107 6.90 -5.75 -11.92
CA GLU A 107 5.98 -5.73 -13.06
C GLU A 107 6.73 -5.69 -14.41
N ARG A 108 6.02 -6.02 -15.46
CA ARG A 108 6.56 -5.92 -16.82
C ARG A 108 6.71 -4.46 -17.20
N GLY A 109 7.80 -4.14 -17.92
CA GLY A 109 8.08 -2.76 -18.33
C GLY A 109 6.94 -2.10 -19.12
N ASN A 110 6.28 -2.85 -20.02
CA ASN A 110 5.15 -2.35 -20.79
C ASN A 110 3.93 -2.00 -19.92
N GLU A 111 3.61 -2.78 -18.90
CA GLU A 111 2.49 -2.50 -17.98
C GLU A 111 2.74 -1.23 -17.17
N LEU A 112 3.99 -1.01 -16.72
CA LEU A 112 4.38 0.23 -16.04
C LEU A 112 4.40 1.44 -16.99
N VAL A 113 4.82 1.28 -18.25
CA VAL A 113 4.75 2.34 -19.26
C VAL A 113 3.30 2.76 -19.49
N ASP A 114 2.36 1.81 -19.58
CA ASP A 114 0.93 2.12 -19.72
C ASP A 114 0.41 2.98 -18.55
N VAL A 115 0.84 2.71 -17.31
CA VAL A 115 0.51 3.53 -16.15
C VAL A 115 1.14 4.93 -16.25
N LEU A 116 2.44 5.00 -16.58
CA LEU A 116 3.18 6.25 -16.72
C LEU A 116 2.62 7.16 -17.84
N GLU A 117 2.07 6.57 -18.90
CA GLU A 117 1.49 7.32 -20.02
C GLU A 117 0.01 7.68 -19.80
N SER A 118 -0.75 6.82 -19.09
CA SER A 118 -2.18 7.02 -18.90
C SER A 118 -2.49 7.95 -17.73
N PHE A 119 -1.85 7.79 -16.57
CA PHE A 119 -2.14 8.56 -15.37
C PHE A 119 -1.99 10.08 -15.54
N PRO A 120 -0.98 10.61 -16.24
CA PRO A 120 -0.87 12.05 -16.50
C PRO A 120 -2.00 12.62 -17.36
N LYS A 121 -2.69 11.77 -18.15
CA LYS A 121 -3.79 12.17 -19.03
C LYS A 121 -5.14 12.13 -18.31
N LEU A 122 -5.23 11.36 -17.22
CA LEU A 122 -6.46 11.21 -16.45
C LEU A 122 -6.70 12.44 -15.56
N GLU A 123 -7.97 12.74 -15.34
CA GLU A 123 -8.43 13.75 -14.41
C GLU A 123 -8.98 13.09 -13.16
N ASP A 124 -8.66 13.69 -12.02
CA ASP A 124 -9.22 13.32 -10.73
C ASP A 124 -10.69 13.77 -10.69
N PRO A 125 -11.64 12.86 -10.48
CA PRO A 125 -13.07 13.16 -10.53
C PRO A 125 -13.55 14.09 -9.41
N TYR A 126 -12.78 14.23 -8.34
CA TYR A 126 -13.15 15.05 -7.19
C TYR A 126 -12.63 16.50 -7.31
N SER A 127 -11.41 16.66 -7.80
CA SER A 127 -10.78 17.99 -7.89
C SER A 127 -10.79 18.58 -9.28
N GLY A 128 -11.03 17.79 -10.33
CA GLY A 128 -10.89 18.18 -11.74
C GLY A 128 -9.45 18.44 -12.18
N ARG A 129 -8.47 18.21 -11.31
CA ARG A 129 -7.04 18.34 -11.61
C ARG A 129 -6.50 17.05 -12.21
N LYS A 130 -5.23 17.07 -12.62
CA LYS A 130 -4.60 15.84 -13.12
C LYS A 130 -4.43 14.83 -11.99
N LEU A 131 -4.74 13.55 -12.28
CA LEU A 131 -4.63 12.45 -11.31
C LEU A 131 -3.21 12.36 -10.72
N MET A 132 -2.19 12.67 -11.51
CA MET A 132 -0.79 12.68 -11.07
C MET A 132 -0.48 13.70 -9.97
N GLU A 133 -1.29 14.74 -9.77
CA GLU A 133 -1.06 15.71 -8.69
C GLU A 133 -1.27 15.12 -7.29
N ARG A 134 -2.05 14.02 -7.20
CA ARG A 134 -2.26 13.28 -5.96
C ARG A 134 -1.69 11.85 -5.99
N THR A 135 -0.90 11.50 -7.01
CA THR A 135 -0.40 10.14 -7.21
C THR A 135 1.13 10.09 -7.17
N LEU A 136 1.66 9.17 -6.37
CA LEU A 136 3.07 8.80 -6.37
C LEU A 136 3.24 7.42 -7.00
N LEU A 137 4.21 7.31 -7.90
CA LEU A 137 4.54 6.04 -8.56
C LEU A 137 5.89 5.52 -8.08
N VAL A 138 5.91 4.32 -7.54
CA VAL A 138 7.13 3.56 -7.25
C VAL A 138 7.23 2.46 -8.29
N ALA A 139 8.11 2.66 -9.27
CA ALA A 139 8.26 1.75 -10.41
C ALA A 139 9.45 0.81 -10.20
N ASN A 140 9.17 -0.47 -10.01
CA ASN A 140 10.15 -1.54 -10.02
C ASN A 140 9.78 -2.56 -11.09
N THR A 141 10.61 -2.68 -12.11
CA THR A 141 10.42 -3.62 -13.21
C THR A 141 11.07 -4.98 -12.92
N SER A 142 10.61 -6.01 -13.62
CA SER A 142 11.07 -7.39 -13.42
C SER A 142 12.56 -7.62 -13.73
N ASN A 143 13.19 -6.72 -14.49
CA ASN A 143 14.63 -6.77 -14.81
C ASN A 143 15.52 -6.04 -13.80
N MET A 144 14.94 -5.35 -12.81
CA MET A 144 15.69 -4.70 -11.74
C MET A 144 16.21 -5.71 -10.72
N PRO A 145 17.28 -5.36 -9.96
CA PRO A 145 17.82 -6.25 -8.93
C PRO A 145 16.78 -6.69 -7.89
N VAL A 146 16.87 -7.92 -7.44
CA VAL A 146 15.96 -8.52 -6.44
C VAL A 146 15.85 -7.70 -5.17
N ALA A 147 16.96 -7.14 -4.69
CA ALA A 147 16.97 -6.28 -3.50
C ALA A 147 16.13 -5.00 -3.69
N ALA A 148 16.13 -4.43 -4.90
CA ALA A 148 15.29 -3.28 -5.23
C ALA A 148 13.80 -3.67 -5.26
N ARG A 149 13.48 -4.88 -5.77
CA ARG A 149 12.12 -5.42 -5.77
C ARG A 149 11.63 -5.62 -4.34
N GLU A 150 12.44 -6.24 -3.49
CA GLU A 150 12.09 -6.43 -2.07
C GLU A 150 11.90 -5.10 -1.34
N ALA A 151 12.72 -4.10 -1.63
CA ALA A 151 12.64 -2.79 -0.99
C ALA A 151 11.44 -1.94 -1.46
N SER A 152 10.92 -2.13 -2.68
CA SER A 152 9.92 -1.26 -3.31
C SER A 152 8.63 -1.12 -2.48
N ILE A 153 8.13 -2.22 -1.91
CA ILE A 153 6.92 -2.21 -1.04
C ILE A 153 7.17 -1.37 0.21
N TYR A 154 8.33 -1.52 0.85
CA TYR A 154 8.67 -0.74 2.04
C TYR A 154 8.86 0.74 1.76
N VAL A 155 9.39 1.08 0.59
CA VAL A 155 9.49 2.48 0.14
C VAL A 155 8.11 3.08 -0.01
N GLY A 156 7.20 2.41 -0.71
CA GLY A 156 5.80 2.84 -0.86
C GLY A 156 5.10 3.01 0.49
N LEU A 157 5.24 2.03 1.39
CA LEU A 157 4.67 2.11 2.75
C LEU A 157 5.22 3.28 3.56
N THR A 158 6.53 3.53 3.48
CA THR A 158 7.14 4.64 4.21
C THR A 158 6.65 6.00 3.69
N MET A 159 6.46 6.13 2.36
CA MET A 159 5.84 7.30 1.77
C MET A 159 4.37 7.45 2.21
N ALA A 160 3.62 6.34 2.21
CA ALA A 160 2.22 6.34 2.66
C ALA A 160 2.09 6.80 4.12
N GLU A 161 2.92 6.26 5.00
CA GLU A 161 2.95 6.66 6.41
C GLU A 161 3.39 8.12 6.59
N TYR A 162 4.29 8.63 5.75
CA TYR A 162 4.70 10.03 5.79
C TYR A 162 3.53 10.98 5.52
N TYR A 163 2.73 10.71 4.49
CA TYR A 163 1.53 11.51 4.19
C TYR A 163 0.41 11.29 5.22
N ARG A 164 0.25 10.06 5.72
CA ARG A 164 -0.65 9.78 6.86
C ARG A 164 -0.31 10.67 8.06
N ASP A 165 0.98 10.81 8.38
CA ASP A 165 1.44 11.63 9.51
C ASP A 165 1.14 13.12 9.31
N MET A 166 0.89 13.56 8.08
CA MET A 166 0.40 14.89 7.73
C MET A 166 -1.13 15.02 7.79
N GLY A 167 -1.86 13.96 8.15
CA GLY A 167 -3.32 13.96 8.26
C GLY A 167 -4.06 13.54 6.98
N TYR A 168 -3.37 13.01 5.96
CA TYR A 168 -4.02 12.55 4.73
C TYR A 168 -4.53 11.11 4.84
N ASP A 169 -5.62 10.84 4.13
CA ASP A 169 -6.09 9.50 3.85
C ASP A 169 -5.40 8.97 2.58
N VAL A 170 -4.50 8.00 2.78
CA VAL A 170 -3.66 7.44 1.72
C VAL A 170 -4.15 6.06 1.32
N VAL A 171 -4.29 5.80 0.03
CA VAL A 171 -4.42 4.45 -0.52
C VAL A 171 -3.12 4.02 -1.17
N MET A 172 -2.58 2.91 -0.72
CA MET A 172 -1.42 2.27 -1.33
C MET A 172 -1.86 1.03 -2.09
N LEU A 173 -1.55 0.99 -3.37
CA LEU A 173 -1.82 -0.11 -4.29
C LEU A 173 -0.51 -0.80 -4.62
N ALA A 174 -0.40 -2.08 -4.30
CA ALA A 174 0.82 -2.87 -4.55
C ALA A 174 0.57 -3.90 -5.66
N ASP A 175 1.18 -3.70 -6.81
CA ASP A 175 1.08 -4.59 -7.97
C ASP A 175 2.47 -5.16 -8.33
N SER A 176 2.83 -6.40 -7.92
CA SER A 176 2.05 -7.29 -7.08
C SER A 176 2.83 -7.77 -5.86
N THR A 177 2.11 -8.09 -4.81
CA THR A 177 2.73 -8.68 -3.60
C THR A 177 3.28 -10.09 -3.85
N SER A 178 2.77 -10.82 -4.85
CA SER A 178 3.35 -12.11 -5.27
C SER A 178 4.77 -11.94 -5.78
N ARG A 179 5.05 -10.91 -6.58
CA ARG A 179 6.39 -10.62 -7.08
C ARG A 179 7.34 -10.19 -5.97
N TRP A 180 6.82 -9.51 -4.97
CA TRP A 180 7.58 -9.22 -3.76
C TRP A 180 7.91 -10.48 -2.96
N ALA A 181 6.96 -11.39 -2.80
CA ALA A 181 7.20 -12.69 -2.15
C ALA A 181 8.22 -13.55 -2.92
N GLU A 182 8.17 -13.56 -4.25
CA GLU A 182 9.20 -14.18 -5.09
C GLU A 182 10.59 -13.59 -4.83
N ALA A 183 10.69 -12.29 -4.60
CA ALA A 183 11.97 -11.66 -4.22
C ALA A 183 12.47 -12.18 -2.86
N LEU A 184 11.60 -12.35 -1.87
CA LEU A 184 11.96 -12.95 -0.59
C LEU A 184 12.46 -14.38 -0.77
N ARG A 185 11.80 -15.19 -1.61
CA ARG A 185 12.22 -16.55 -1.95
C ARG A 185 13.61 -16.57 -2.58
N GLU A 186 13.86 -15.69 -3.55
CA GLU A 186 15.17 -15.61 -4.22
C GLU A 186 16.28 -15.15 -3.27
N VAL A 187 16.05 -14.16 -2.43
CA VAL A 187 17.03 -13.69 -1.44
C VAL A 187 17.33 -14.78 -0.42
N SER A 188 16.33 -15.48 0.10
CA SER A 188 16.53 -16.56 1.06
C SER A 188 17.31 -17.73 0.45
N GLY A 189 17.03 -18.09 -0.81
CA GLY A 189 17.76 -19.11 -1.54
C GLY A 189 19.25 -18.75 -1.73
N ARG A 190 19.55 -17.50 -2.09
CA ARG A 190 20.93 -17.02 -2.21
C ARG A 190 21.69 -17.00 -0.88
N LEU A 191 20.98 -16.80 0.23
CA LEU A 191 21.55 -16.86 1.58
C LEU A 191 21.68 -18.31 2.13
N GLY A 192 21.31 -19.32 1.35
CA GLY A 192 21.36 -20.73 1.76
C GLY A 192 20.37 -21.07 2.88
N GLN A 193 19.31 -20.28 3.05
CA GLN A 193 18.28 -20.56 4.05
C GLN A 193 17.43 -21.75 3.60
N MET A 194 17.05 -22.60 4.55
CA MET A 194 16.24 -23.78 4.27
C MET A 194 14.84 -23.36 3.77
N PRO A 195 14.44 -23.77 2.56
CA PRO A 195 13.10 -23.48 2.07
C PRO A 195 12.07 -24.33 2.82
N VAL A 196 10.87 -23.81 2.94
CA VAL A 196 9.74 -24.52 3.53
C VAL A 196 8.70 -24.79 2.43
N GLU A 197 7.51 -24.27 2.53
CA GLU A 197 6.42 -24.49 1.62
C GLU A 197 6.66 -23.82 0.26
N GLU A 198 6.57 -24.56 -0.82
CA GLU A 198 6.81 -24.12 -2.21
C GLU A 198 8.12 -23.33 -2.44
N GLY A 199 9.13 -23.58 -1.62
CA GLY A 199 10.42 -22.91 -1.72
C GLY A 199 10.48 -21.53 -1.07
N TYR A 200 9.42 -21.09 -0.41
CA TYR A 200 9.42 -19.87 0.36
C TYR A 200 10.14 -20.00 1.71
N PRO A 201 10.68 -18.89 2.25
CA PRO A 201 11.28 -18.93 3.58
C PRO A 201 10.21 -19.08 4.67
N ALA A 202 10.57 -19.69 5.80
CA ALA A 202 9.69 -19.88 6.95
C ALA A 202 9.09 -18.57 7.50
N TYR A 203 9.71 -17.44 7.23
CA TYR A 203 9.26 -16.13 7.68
C TYR A 203 8.33 -15.40 6.67
N LEU A 204 7.85 -16.06 5.61
CA LEU A 204 6.96 -15.43 4.61
C LEU A 204 5.71 -14.83 5.28
N ALA A 205 4.99 -15.63 6.07
CA ALA A 205 3.78 -15.19 6.76
C ALA A 205 4.02 -13.98 7.66
N SER A 206 5.09 -14.02 8.47
CA SER A 206 5.44 -12.90 9.37
C SER A 206 5.86 -11.63 8.61
N ARG A 207 6.49 -11.77 7.44
CA ARG A 207 6.83 -10.62 6.59
C ARG A 207 5.61 -10.01 5.92
N LEU A 208 4.69 -10.85 5.43
CA LEU A 208 3.39 -10.38 4.91
C LEU A 208 2.60 -9.65 6.01
N ALA A 209 2.50 -10.25 7.19
CA ALA A 209 1.85 -9.63 8.34
C ALA A 209 2.48 -8.28 8.67
N ALA A 210 3.80 -8.18 8.76
CA ALA A 210 4.51 -6.94 9.07
C ALA A 210 4.28 -5.84 8.02
N VAL A 211 4.07 -6.20 6.75
CA VAL A 211 3.73 -5.26 5.68
C VAL A 211 2.29 -4.77 5.83
N TYR A 212 1.33 -5.69 5.94
CA TYR A 212 -0.09 -5.32 6.04
C TYR A 212 -0.44 -4.62 7.35
N GLU A 213 0.23 -4.95 8.47
CA GLU A 213 0.05 -4.29 9.78
C GLU A 213 0.44 -2.79 9.78
N ARG A 214 1.17 -2.32 8.77
CA ARG A 214 1.48 -0.90 8.60
C ARG A 214 0.28 -0.09 8.10
N ALA A 215 -0.72 -0.75 7.52
CA ALA A 215 -2.00 -0.13 7.25
C ALA A 215 -2.74 0.19 8.56
N GLY A 216 -3.53 1.24 8.53
CA GLY A 216 -4.32 1.64 9.69
C GLY A 216 -4.73 3.11 9.65
N ARG A 217 -5.81 3.41 10.33
CA ARG A 217 -6.18 4.78 10.70
C ARG A 217 -5.55 5.11 12.05
N VAL A 218 -4.97 6.30 12.17
CA VAL A 218 -4.22 6.69 13.37
C VAL A 218 -4.45 8.15 13.73
N GLN A 219 -4.30 8.46 15.00
CA GLN A 219 -4.12 9.83 15.47
C GLN A 219 -2.64 10.19 15.35
N THR A 220 -2.38 11.33 14.72
CA THR A 220 -1.03 11.86 14.50
C THR A 220 -0.54 12.63 15.73
N PHE A 221 0.73 13.00 15.76
CA PHE A 221 1.30 13.72 16.90
C PHE A 221 0.84 15.19 16.98
N ASP A 222 0.35 15.75 15.88
CA ASP A 222 -0.22 17.11 15.81
C ASP A 222 -1.72 17.17 16.14
N ALA A 223 -2.29 16.05 16.66
CA ALA A 223 -3.69 15.87 17.00
C ALA A 223 -4.66 15.78 15.81
N GLY A 224 -4.16 15.63 14.59
CA GLY A 224 -4.93 15.25 13.42
C GLY A 224 -5.18 13.73 13.35
N SER A 225 -5.90 13.27 12.35
CA SER A 225 -6.01 11.86 11.99
C SER A 225 -5.65 11.66 10.53
N GLY A 226 -5.07 10.51 10.22
CA GLY A 226 -4.75 10.10 8.86
C GLY A 226 -4.80 8.58 8.74
N SER A 227 -4.87 8.09 7.51
CA SER A 227 -4.96 6.66 7.28
C SER A 227 -4.05 6.16 6.16
N VAL A 228 -3.63 4.90 6.26
CA VAL A 228 -3.02 4.14 5.17
C VAL A 228 -3.90 2.93 4.91
N THR A 229 -4.55 2.90 3.76
CA THR A 229 -5.25 1.71 3.26
C THR A 229 -4.31 0.97 2.31
N LEU A 230 -4.06 -0.31 2.55
CA LEU A 230 -3.20 -1.14 1.72
C LEU A 230 -4.01 -2.16 0.94
N ILE A 231 -3.89 -2.14 -0.39
CA ILE A 231 -4.54 -3.08 -1.29
C ILE A 231 -3.46 -3.75 -2.14
N GLY A 232 -3.22 -5.03 -1.91
CA GLY A 232 -2.23 -5.82 -2.64
C GLY A 232 -2.85 -6.66 -3.75
N ALA A 233 -2.31 -6.59 -4.97
CA ALA A 233 -2.62 -7.60 -5.98
C ALA A 233 -1.85 -8.88 -5.69
N VAL A 234 -2.54 -10.00 -5.77
CA VAL A 234 -1.95 -11.33 -5.61
C VAL A 234 -2.16 -12.13 -6.88
N SER A 235 -1.11 -12.78 -7.36
CA SER A 235 -1.12 -13.55 -8.61
C SER A 235 -0.87 -15.02 -8.32
N PRO A 236 -1.88 -15.78 -7.85
CA PRO A 236 -1.70 -17.20 -7.55
C PRO A 236 -1.39 -17.99 -8.82
N PRO A 237 -0.35 -18.82 -8.83
CA PRO A 237 -0.06 -19.70 -9.95
C PRO A 237 -1.25 -20.63 -10.25
N GLY A 238 -1.63 -20.71 -11.53
CA GLY A 238 -2.78 -21.52 -11.92
C GLY A 238 -4.15 -21.08 -11.40
N GLY A 239 -4.22 -19.95 -10.69
CA GLY A 239 -5.44 -19.48 -10.04
C GLY A 239 -5.76 -20.21 -8.72
N ASP A 240 -4.80 -20.94 -8.17
CA ASP A 240 -4.96 -21.67 -6.90
C ASP A 240 -4.79 -20.75 -5.70
N PHE A 241 -5.89 -20.43 -5.03
CA PHE A 241 -5.91 -19.60 -3.84
C PHE A 241 -5.39 -20.29 -2.57
N SER A 242 -5.03 -21.56 -2.63
CA SER A 242 -4.40 -22.31 -1.53
C SER A 242 -2.88 -22.18 -1.50
N GLU A 243 -2.27 -21.54 -2.52
CA GLU A 243 -0.82 -21.31 -2.53
C GLU A 243 -0.37 -20.40 -1.37
N PRO A 244 0.88 -20.52 -0.90
CA PRO A 244 1.31 -19.91 0.36
C PRO A 244 1.11 -18.40 0.45
N VAL A 245 1.40 -17.64 -0.62
CA VAL A 245 1.28 -16.16 -0.59
C VAL A 245 -0.18 -15.73 -0.45
N THR A 246 -1.07 -16.35 -1.23
CA THR A 246 -2.51 -16.04 -1.17
C THR A 246 -3.11 -16.50 0.15
N SER A 247 -2.80 -17.71 0.61
CA SER A 247 -3.30 -18.27 1.87
C SER A 247 -2.90 -17.39 3.05
N HIS A 248 -1.60 -17.08 3.21
CA HIS A 248 -1.15 -16.21 4.29
C HIS A 248 -1.69 -14.77 4.17
N THR A 249 -1.85 -14.26 2.94
CA THR A 249 -2.47 -12.94 2.75
C THR A 249 -3.92 -12.96 3.23
N LYS A 250 -4.69 -14.00 2.88
CA LYS A 250 -6.09 -14.15 3.26
C LYS A 250 -6.31 -14.15 4.78
N ASP A 251 -5.36 -14.71 5.54
CA ASP A 251 -5.42 -14.76 7.01
C ASP A 251 -5.18 -13.39 7.68
N ILE A 252 -4.61 -12.43 6.95
CA ILE A 252 -4.16 -11.14 7.51
C ILE A 252 -5.12 -10.01 7.13
N ILE A 253 -5.75 -10.10 5.96
CA ILE A 253 -6.57 -9.02 5.39
C ILE A 253 -8.01 -9.05 5.89
N GLU A 254 -8.67 -7.91 5.72
CA GLU A 254 -10.07 -7.71 6.08
C GLU A 254 -10.99 -7.79 4.86
N THR A 255 -10.45 -7.53 3.67
CA THR A 255 -11.19 -7.53 2.40
C THR A 255 -10.47 -8.34 1.33
N PHE A 256 -11.20 -9.22 0.66
CA PHE A 256 -10.66 -10.12 -0.36
C PHE A 256 -11.55 -10.05 -1.60
N TRP A 257 -11.06 -9.44 -2.68
CA TRP A 257 -11.76 -9.25 -3.93
C TRP A 257 -11.23 -10.22 -4.99
N ALA A 258 -11.67 -11.46 -4.90
CA ALA A 258 -11.24 -12.52 -5.80
C ALA A 258 -11.68 -12.26 -7.24
N LEU A 259 -10.75 -12.35 -8.19
CA LEU A 259 -11.06 -12.20 -9.61
C LEU A 259 -11.12 -13.57 -10.29
N SER A 260 -12.18 -13.80 -11.08
CA SER A 260 -12.39 -14.98 -11.88
C SER A 260 -11.93 -14.78 -13.31
N LYS A 261 -11.15 -15.74 -13.83
CA LYS A 261 -10.78 -15.76 -15.23
C LYS A 261 -11.98 -16.02 -16.14
N GLU A 262 -12.91 -16.88 -15.73
CA GLU A 262 -14.11 -17.21 -16.49
C GLU A 262 -14.97 -15.97 -16.73
N LEU A 263 -15.16 -15.14 -15.68
CA LEU A 263 -15.88 -13.86 -15.81
C LEU A 263 -15.14 -12.89 -16.73
N ALA A 264 -13.80 -12.83 -16.63
CA ALA A 264 -12.99 -11.98 -17.50
C ALA A 264 -13.05 -12.43 -18.96
N ASP A 265 -12.98 -13.74 -19.23
CA ASP A 265 -13.12 -14.32 -20.56
C ASP A 265 -14.52 -14.07 -21.14
N ALA A 266 -15.54 -14.07 -20.30
CA ALA A 266 -16.91 -13.67 -20.64
C ALA A 266 -17.09 -12.14 -20.77
N ARG A 267 -16.02 -11.34 -20.62
CA ARG A 267 -16.04 -9.87 -20.63
C ARG A 267 -16.96 -9.24 -19.59
N HIS A 268 -17.15 -9.93 -18.47
CA HIS A 268 -17.85 -9.40 -17.30
C HIS A 268 -16.84 -8.67 -16.40
N TYR A 269 -16.93 -7.33 -16.34
CA TYR A 269 -16.00 -6.49 -15.57
C TYR A 269 -16.74 -5.58 -14.59
N PRO A 270 -16.17 -5.38 -13.37
CA PRO A 270 -15.01 -6.08 -12.83
C PRO A 270 -15.31 -7.57 -12.67
N SER A 271 -14.32 -8.43 -12.92
CA SER A 271 -14.47 -9.90 -12.92
C SER A 271 -14.47 -10.48 -11.50
N ILE A 272 -15.15 -9.83 -10.56
CA ILE A 272 -15.19 -10.21 -9.15
C ILE A 272 -16.05 -11.46 -8.98
N ASP A 273 -15.44 -12.51 -8.45
CA ASP A 273 -16.14 -13.70 -7.98
C ASP A 273 -16.80 -13.40 -6.63
N TRP A 274 -18.08 -13.24 -6.65
CA TRP A 274 -18.90 -12.89 -5.48
C TRP A 274 -19.04 -14.03 -4.46
N VAL A 275 -18.77 -15.27 -4.86
CA VAL A 275 -18.84 -16.44 -3.96
C VAL A 275 -17.56 -16.53 -3.10
N THR A 276 -16.42 -16.27 -3.72
CA THR A 276 -15.10 -16.37 -3.06
C THR A 276 -14.69 -15.08 -2.36
N SER A 277 -15.20 -13.94 -2.82
CA SER A 277 -14.88 -12.62 -2.25
C SER A 277 -15.56 -12.41 -0.90
N PHE A 278 -14.91 -11.64 -0.03
CA PHE A 278 -15.50 -11.25 1.26
C PHE A 278 -15.01 -9.87 1.72
N SER A 279 -15.76 -9.28 2.64
CA SER A 279 -15.33 -8.12 3.43
C SER A 279 -15.78 -8.29 4.88
N GLY A 280 -14.85 -8.12 5.80
CA GLY A 280 -15.14 -8.05 7.25
C GLY A 280 -15.83 -6.73 7.66
N HIS A 281 -15.92 -5.77 6.73
CA HIS A 281 -16.45 -4.43 7.02
C HIS A 281 -17.92 -4.24 6.68
N VAL A 282 -18.62 -5.27 6.18
CA VAL A 282 -20.02 -5.16 5.73
C VAL A 282 -20.92 -4.59 6.80
N HIS A 283 -20.84 -5.11 8.03
CA HIS A 283 -21.67 -4.65 9.13
C HIS A 283 -21.30 -3.25 9.60
N THR A 284 -20.01 -2.96 9.67
CA THR A 284 -19.49 -1.65 10.09
C THR A 284 -19.81 -0.56 9.07
N ALA A 285 -19.72 -0.87 7.78
CA ALA A 285 -20.05 0.07 6.72
C ALA A 285 -21.57 0.28 6.54
N ALA A 286 -22.41 -0.63 7.03
CA ALA A 286 -23.87 -0.52 6.94
C ALA A 286 -24.45 0.62 7.79
N GLU A 287 -23.71 1.12 8.76
CA GLU A 287 -24.11 2.25 9.60
C GLU A 287 -23.79 3.62 8.95
N TRP A 288 -22.98 3.61 7.89
CA TRP A 288 -22.57 4.78 7.13
C TRP A 288 -23.43 4.97 5.88
#